data_726e18f3ce470f4811978f507b1cdbb5
#
_entry.id   726e18f3ce470f4811978f507b1cdbb5
#
_cell.length_a   1.000
_cell.length_b   1.000
_cell.length_c   1.000
_cell.angle_alpha   90.00
_cell.angle_beta   90.00
_cell.angle_gamma   90.00
#
_symmetry.space_group_name_H-M   'P 1'
#
loop_
_entity.id
_entity.type
_entity.pdbx_description
1 polymer ?
#
loop_
_entity_poly.entity_id
_entity_poly.type
_entity_poly.pdbx_seq_one_letter_code
_entity_poly.pdbx_strand_id
1 'polypeptide(L)'
;DHRDLHTAYRRQRQMCIRDRYRASYAGVKIRLNVRGVCCLQPDLKKISKNIKVTSIVDRYLEHSRIFSFYNNGKPKVYISSADLMERSFDRRVELAIEVKDADSKNKIQEILKISLKDNIQSYILESDGTYIRSKPSKGSKKIRAQSYFHRSAVKNAGKIATISEDAFTPHKPKTKNFGTAV
;
A
#
# COMPACT_ATOMS: atom_id res chain seq x y z
N ASP A 1 16.20 28.26 11.96
CA ASP A 1 14.98 29.05 12.10
C ASP A 1 13.76 28.15 11.89
N HIS A 2 12.83 28.13 12.83
CA HIS A 2 11.63 27.25 12.79
C HIS A 2 10.77 27.43 11.54
N ARG A 3 10.84 28.58 10.90
CA ARG A 3 10.08 28.89 9.68
C ARG A 3 10.58 28.16 8.45
N ASP A 4 11.87 27.92 8.34
CA ASP A 4 12.47 27.23 7.19
C ASP A 4 12.19 25.73 7.20
N LEU A 5 12.15 25.14 8.40
CA LEU A 5 11.73 23.76 8.59
C LEU A 5 10.28 23.52 8.12
N HIS A 6 9.34 24.39 8.50
CA HIS A 6 7.95 24.29 8.06
C HIS A 6 7.78 24.45 6.53
N THR A 7 8.65 25.23 5.90
CA THR A 7 8.63 25.45 4.45
C THR A 7 9.17 24.25 3.68
N ALA A 8 10.24 23.61 4.16
CA ALA A 8 10.77 22.37 3.60
C ALA A 8 9.76 21.22 3.70
N TYR A 9 9.10 21.09 4.84
CA TYR A 9 8.05 20.09 5.10
C TYR A 9 6.81 20.25 4.19
N ARG A 10 6.39 21.48 3.94
CA ARG A 10 5.32 21.77 2.97
C ARG A 10 5.70 21.36 1.55
N ARG A 11 6.97 21.54 1.15
CA ARG A 11 7.45 21.27 -0.20
C ARG A 11 7.42 19.78 -0.54
N GLN A 12 7.83 18.88 0.36
CA GLN A 12 7.85 17.45 0.07
C GLN A 12 6.44 16.83 0.00
N ARG A 13 5.55 17.20 0.92
CA ARG A 13 4.13 16.81 0.84
C ARG A 13 3.49 17.31 -0.45
N GLN A 14 3.82 18.51 -0.86
CA GLN A 14 3.39 19.08 -2.13
C GLN A 14 3.99 18.33 -3.33
N MET A 15 5.23 17.85 -3.26
CA MET A 15 5.85 17.10 -4.36
C MET A 15 5.08 15.80 -4.65
N CYS A 16 4.85 14.95 -3.66
CA CYS A 16 4.13 13.68 -3.88
C CYS A 16 2.70 13.89 -4.40
N ILE A 17 1.99 14.92 -3.94
CA ILE A 17 0.65 15.27 -4.43
C ILE A 17 0.74 15.85 -5.84
N ARG A 18 1.68 16.77 -6.06
CA ARG A 18 1.89 17.41 -7.36
C ARG A 18 2.23 16.39 -8.44
N ASP A 19 3.08 15.41 -8.14
CA ASP A 19 3.47 14.38 -9.10
C ASP A 19 2.28 13.50 -9.49
N ARG A 20 1.40 13.18 -8.55
CA ARG A 20 0.15 12.48 -8.87
C ARG A 20 -0.77 13.32 -9.74
N TYR A 21 -0.90 14.60 -9.46
CA TYR A 21 -1.69 15.51 -10.29
C TYR A 21 -1.10 15.63 -11.70
N ARG A 22 0.23 15.76 -11.82
CA ARG A 22 0.91 15.78 -13.12
C ARG A 22 0.70 14.48 -13.89
N ALA A 23 0.83 13.33 -13.23
CA ALA A 23 0.58 12.03 -13.85
C ALA A 23 -0.90 11.90 -14.27
N SER A 24 -1.85 12.32 -13.44
CA SER A 24 -3.26 12.33 -13.79
C SER A 24 -3.57 13.25 -14.98
N TYR A 25 -2.98 14.44 -15.00
CA TYR A 25 -3.09 15.37 -16.14
C TYR A 25 -2.54 14.75 -17.42
N ALA A 26 -1.44 13.99 -17.34
CA ALA A 26 -0.87 13.24 -18.46
C ALA A 26 -1.67 11.97 -18.84
N GLY A 27 -2.86 11.75 -18.25
CA GLY A 27 -3.74 10.64 -18.61
C GLY A 27 -3.53 9.35 -17.79
N VAL A 28 -2.60 9.32 -16.84
CA VAL A 28 -2.35 8.14 -16.01
C VAL A 28 -3.52 7.91 -15.04
N LYS A 29 -4.10 6.71 -15.07
CA LYS A 29 -5.13 6.29 -14.13
C LYS A 29 -4.50 5.89 -12.80
N ILE A 30 -4.87 6.57 -11.72
CA ILE A 30 -4.33 6.37 -10.38
C ILE A 30 -5.45 5.90 -9.46
N ARG A 31 -5.22 4.82 -8.76
CA ARG A 31 -6.14 4.28 -7.73
C ARG A 31 -5.39 4.17 -6.41
N LEU A 32 -5.93 4.77 -5.38
CA LEU A 32 -5.35 4.81 -4.05
C LEU A 32 -6.31 4.17 -3.06
N ASN A 33 -5.78 3.32 -2.16
CA ASN A 33 -6.46 2.93 -0.94
C ASN A 33 -5.68 3.52 0.24
N VAL A 34 -6.26 4.52 0.92
CA VAL A 34 -5.59 5.31 1.94
C VAL A 34 -6.32 5.14 3.26
N ARG A 35 -5.69 4.48 4.23
CA ARG A 35 -6.30 4.17 5.53
C ARG A 35 -6.43 5.35 6.50
N GLY A 36 -5.77 6.45 6.22
CA GLY A 36 -5.71 7.62 7.09
C GLY A 36 -6.02 8.92 6.35
N VAL A 37 -5.44 10.01 6.83
CA VAL A 37 -5.65 11.34 6.25
C VAL A 37 -5.09 11.38 4.83
N CYS A 38 -5.92 11.81 3.87
CA CYS A 38 -5.55 12.05 2.49
C CYS A 38 -5.72 13.54 2.17
N CYS A 39 -4.60 14.22 1.86
CA CYS A 39 -4.63 15.63 1.48
C CYS A 39 -4.80 15.85 -0.03
N LEU A 40 -4.97 14.76 -0.80
CA LEU A 40 -5.19 14.81 -2.23
C LEU A 40 -6.68 14.94 -2.50
N GLN A 41 -7.07 15.85 -3.37
CA GLN A 41 -8.45 15.99 -3.85
C GLN A 41 -8.60 15.22 -5.17
N PRO A 42 -9.38 14.15 -5.22
CA PRO A 42 -9.65 13.41 -6.45
C PRO A 42 -10.69 14.11 -7.32
N ASP A 43 -10.83 13.66 -8.55
CA ASP A 43 -11.89 14.02 -9.50
C ASP A 43 -12.07 15.52 -9.82
N LEU A 44 -11.04 16.33 -9.59
CA LEU A 44 -11.04 17.72 -10.04
C LEU A 44 -10.84 17.78 -11.57
N LYS A 45 -11.74 18.48 -12.27
CA LYS A 45 -11.62 18.72 -13.72
C LYS A 45 -10.22 19.25 -14.05
N LYS A 46 -9.55 18.68 -15.05
CA LYS A 46 -8.21 19.03 -15.52
C LYS A 46 -7.03 18.63 -14.62
N ILE A 47 -7.20 18.41 -13.32
CA ILE A 47 -6.07 18.17 -12.40
C ILE A 47 -6.01 16.71 -11.96
N SER A 48 -7.10 16.18 -11.41
CA SER A 48 -7.14 14.86 -10.78
C SER A 48 -8.28 13.97 -11.27
N LYS A 49 -8.82 14.23 -12.46
CA LYS A 49 -9.90 13.45 -13.08
C LYS A 49 -9.64 11.95 -13.14
N ASN A 50 -8.37 11.57 -13.26
CA ASN A 50 -7.97 10.17 -13.36
C ASN A 50 -7.55 9.56 -12.01
N ILE A 51 -7.75 10.26 -10.90
CA ILE A 51 -7.43 9.81 -9.56
C ILE A 51 -8.71 9.39 -8.83
N LYS A 52 -8.70 8.17 -8.30
CA LYS A 52 -9.74 7.69 -7.37
C LYS A 52 -9.10 7.29 -6.06
N VAL A 53 -9.69 7.74 -4.96
CA VAL A 53 -9.22 7.44 -3.61
C VAL A 53 -10.32 6.72 -2.86
N THR A 54 -9.95 5.61 -2.24
CA THR A 54 -10.81 4.84 -1.35
C THR A 54 -10.13 4.68 0.01
N SER A 55 -10.92 4.41 1.04
CA SER A 55 -10.45 4.05 2.38
C SER A 55 -11.26 2.88 2.87
N ILE A 56 -10.62 1.84 3.40
CA ILE A 56 -11.29 0.72 4.04
C ILE A 56 -11.29 0.95 5.54
N VAL A 57 -12.49 0.97 6.14
CA VAL A 57 -12.69 1.02 7.58
C VAL A 57 -13.45 -0.25 7.98
N ASP A 58 -12.71 -1.23 8.47
CA ASP A 58 -13.25 -2.54 8.80
C ASP A 58 -12.68 -3.02 10.15
N ARG A 59 -12.80 -4.31 10.45
CA ARG A 59 -12.45 -4.94 11.74
C ARG A 59 -10.98 -4.78 12.11
N TYR A 60 -10.08 -4.86 11.13
CA TYR A 60 -8.65 -4.80 11.33
C TYR A 60 -8.06 -3.56 10.64
N LEU A 61 -6.96 -3.05 11.21
CA LEU A 61 -6.21 -1.95 10.61
C LEU A 61 -5.55 -2.41 9.31
N GLU A 62 -5.79 -1.69 8.23
CA GLU A 62 -5.09 -1.88 6.95
C GLU A 62 -3.64 -1.35 7.09
N HIS A 63 -2.66 -2.26 7.10
CA HIS A 63 -1.26 -1.88 7.33
C HIS A 63 -0.35 -2.13 6.13
N SER A 64 -0.86 -2.68 5.05
CA SER A 64 -0.09 -2.96 3.83
C SER A 64 0.29 -1.67 3.11
N ARG A 65 1.55 -1.57 2.70
CA ARG A 65 2.05 -0.48 1.85
C ARG A 65 2.57 -1.09 0.57
N ILE A 66 1.73 -1.05 -0.44
CA ILE A 66 1.94 -1.67 -1.73
C ILE A 66 1.89 -0.60 -2.81
N PHE A 67 2.87 -0.62 -3.70
CA PHE A 67 2.88 0.20 -4.90
C PHE A 67 2.92 -0.70 -6.13
N SER A 68 2.01 -0.47 -7.06
CA SER A 68 1.96 -1.21 -8.32
C SER A 68 1.92 -0.24 -9.49
N PHE A 69 2.84 -0.41 -10.41
CA PHE A 69 2.96 0.39 -11.64
C PHE A 69 2.72 -0.51 -12.83
N TYR A 70 1.89 -0.06 -13.76
CA TYR A 70 1.55 -0.81 -14.99
C TYR A 70 2.77 -1.08 -15.88
N ASN A 71 3.67 -0.11 -15.98
CA ASN A 71 4.96 -0.22 -16.66
C ASN A 71 4.87 -0.90 -18.04
N ASN A 72 4.01 -0.36 -18.93
CA ASN A 72 3.79 -0.86 -20.28
C ASN A 72 3.51 -2.38 -20.35
N GLY A 73 2.60 -2.86 -19.52
CA GLY A 73 2.21 -4.28 -19.47
C GLY A 73 3.16 -5.21 -18.73
N LYS A 74 4.30 -4.71 -18.24
CA LYS A 74 5.26 -5.45 -17.38
C LYS A 74 5.20 -4.89 -15.96
N PRO A 75 4.19 -5.21 -15.15
CA PRO A 75 3.94 -4.52 -13.90
C PRO A 75 5.11 -4.67 -12.94
N LYS A 76 5.49 -3.54 -12.33
CA LYS A 76 6.44 -3.48 -11.21
C LYS A 76 5.66 -3.32 -9.92
N VAL A 77 5.96 -4.15 -8.94
CA VAL A 77 5.30 -4.17 -7.64
C VAL A 77 6.34 -3.99 -6.55
N TYR A 78 6.06 -3.09 -5.62
CA TYR A 78 6.90 -2.82 -4.46
C TYR A 78 6.10 -2.98 -3.17
N ILE A 79 6.73 -3.49 -2.14
CA ILE A 79 6.28 -3.43 -0.76
C ILE A 79 7.18 -2.47 0.00
N SER A 80 6.60 -1.74 0.96
CA SER A 80 7.35 -0.73 1.69
C SER A 80 6.99 -0.71 3.17
N SER A 81 7.95 -0.27 4.00
CA SER A 81 7.70 0.10 5.39
C SER A 81 7.17 1.52 5.53
N ALA A 82 7.38 2.37 4.51
CA ALA A 82 7.03 3.78 4.53
C ALA A 82 5.53 4.03 4.31
N ASP A 83 4.93 4.83 5.15
CA ASP A 83 3.72 5.56 4.79
C ASP A 83 4.10 6.73 3.86
N LEU A 84 3.18 7.16 2.99
CA LEU A 84 3.40 8.37 2.17
C LEU A 84 3.16 9.63 3.01
N MET A 85 3.88 9.72 4.11
CA MET A 85 3.85 10.81 5.09
C MET A 85 5.24 11.41 5.20
N GLU A 86 5.27 12.68 5.54
CA GLU A 86 6.50 13.46 5.73
C GLU A 86 7.51 12.78 6.65
N ARG A 87 7.07 12.33 7.82
CA ARG A 87 7.94 11.65 8.80
C ARG A 87 8.69 10.44 8.23
N SER A 88 8.10 9.75 7.26
CA SER A 88 8.72 8.58 6.64
C SER A 88 9.84 8.97 5.67
N PHE A 89 9.77 10.15 5.07
CA PHE A 89 10.78 10.62 4.11
C PHE A 89 11.89 11.44 4.75
N ASP A 90 11.62 12.12 5.87
CA ASP A 90 12.54 13.11 6.44
C ASP A 90 13.20 12.66 7.74
N ARG A 91 12.56 11.73 8.48
CA ARG A 91 12.98 11.39 9.85
C ARG A 91 13.18 9.91 10.09
N ARG A 92 13.03 9.07 9.09
CA ARG A 92 13.13 7.61 9.20
C ARG A 92 13.93 7.02 8.07
N VAL A 93 14.62 5.94 8.38
CA VAL A 93 15.13 5.03 7.36
C VAL A 93 14.02 4.05 7.03
N GLU A 94 13.58 4.05 5.80
CA GLU A 94 12.48 3.21 5.32
C GLU A 94 12.95 2.35 4.15
N LEU A 95 12.31 1.20 3.99
CA LEU A 95 12.63 0.25 2.92
C LEU A 95 11.51 0.21 1.89
N ALA A 96 11.88 0.15 0.62
CA ALA A 96 11.01 -0.20 -0.48
C ALA A 96 11.67 -1.31 -1.30
N ILE A 97 11.02 -2.46 -1.40
CA ILE A 97 11.58 -3.66 -2.02
C ILE A 97 10.75 -4.02 -3.24
N GLU A 98 11.40 -4.17 -4.39
CA GLU A 98 10.76 -4.70 -5.60
C GLU A 98 10.51 -6.19 -5.46
N VAL A 99 9.27 -6.60 -5.67
CA VAL A 99 8.87 -8.01 -5.64
C VAL A 99 9.11 -8.60 -7.03
N LYS A 100 10.16 -9.41 -7.16
CA LYS A 100 10.56 -10.03 -8.44
C LYS A 100 9.94 -11.40 -8.65
N ASP A 101 9.77 -12.19 -7.57
CA ASP A 101 9.16 -13.50 -7.61
C ASP A 101 7.72 -13.43 -8.15
N ALA A 102 7.40 -14.28 -9.12
CA ALA A 102 6.14 -14.24 -9.85
C ALA A 102 4.93 -14.57 -8.96
N ASP A 103 5.04 -15.56 -8.09
CA ASP A 103 3.95 -16.02 -7.23
C ASP A 103 3.64 -15.00 -6.15
N SER A 104 4.67 -14.46 -5.50
CA SER A 104 4.56 -13.38 -4.53
C SER A 104 3.96 -12.12 -5.16
N LYS A 105 4.40 -11.77 -6.37
CA LYS A 105 3.89 -10.64 -7.13
C LYS A 105 2.40 -10.78 -7.44
N ASN A 106 1.98 -11.96 -7.91
CA ASN A 106 0.58 -12.25 -8.21
C ASN A 106 -0.28 -12.16 -6.94
N LYS A 107 0.20 -12.71 -5.82
CA LYS A 107 -0.46 -12.59 -4.52
C LYS A 107 -0.66 -11.14 -4.08
N ILE A 108 0.38 -10.33 -4.19
CA ILE A 108 0.33 -8.91 -3.78
C ILE A 108 -0.60 -8.11 -4.70
N GLN A 109 -0.58 -8.40 -6.01
CA GLN A 109 -1.51 -7.79 -6.95
C GLN A 109 -2.97 -8.20 -6.68
N GLU A 110 -3.21 -9.44 -6.26
CA GLU A 110 -4.54 -9.89 -5.82
C GLU A 110 -4.99 -9.12 -4.58
N ILE A 111 -4.12 -8.96 -3.57
CA ILE A 111 -4.41 -8.17 -2.37
C ILE A 111 -4.83 -6.75 -2.77
N LEU A 112 -4.04 -6.08 -3.58
CA LEU A 112 -4.33 -4.73 -4.04
C LEU A 112 -5.65 -4.67 -4.83
N LYS A 113 -5.87 -5.61 -5.74
CA LYS A 113 -7.09 -5.71 -6.55
C LYS A 113 -8.34 -5.90 -5.71
N ILE A 114 -8.30 -6.77 -4.71
CA ILE A 114 -9.44 -7.05 -3.82
C ILE A 114 -9.71 -5.86 -2.91
N SER A 115 -8.68 -5.25 -2.33
CA SER A 115 -8.84 -4.05 -1.51
C SER A 115 -9.47 -2.89 -2.31
N LEU A 116 -9.03 -2.65 -3.54
CA LEU A 116 -9.61 -1.62 -4.41
C LEU A 116 -11.03 -1.95 -4.93
N LYS A 117 -11.49 -3.19 -4.77
CA LYS A 117 -12.83 -3.65 -5.13
C LYS A 117 -13.79 -3.78 -3.96
N ASP A 118 -13.33 -3.53 -2.72
CA ASP A 118 -14.22 -3.56 -1.56
C ASP A 118 -15.36 -2.57 -1.78
N ASN A 119 -16.60 -3.05 -1.66
CA ASN A 119 -17.82 -2.27 -1.83
C ASN A 119 -18.78 -2.40 -0.64
N ILE A 120 -18.28 -2.92 0.47
CA ILE A 120 -19.05 -3.12 1.71
C ILE A 120 -18.51 -2.24 2.83
N GLN A 121 -17.18 -2.18 3.00
CA GLN A 121 -16.52 -1.45 4.10
C GLN A 121 -15.61 -0.34 3.59
N SER A 122 -15.61 -0.07 2.28
CA SER A 122 -14.85 1.04 1.72
C SER A 122 -15.66 2.34 1.71
N TYR A 123 -14.93 3.44 1.76
CA TYR A 123 -15.42 4.80 1.59
C TYR A 123 -14.70 5.42 0.40
N ILE A 124 -15.41 6.18 -0.39
CA ILE A 124 -14.87 6.92 -1.54
C ILE A 124 -14.65 8.36 -1.10
N LEU A 125 -13.46 8.88 -1.36
CA LEU A 125 -13.16 10.29 -1.15
C LEU A 125 -13.67 11.09 -2.36
N GLU A 126 -14.53 12.06 -2.10
CA GLU A 126 -15.07 12.99 -3.09
C GLU A 126 -14.16 14.23 -3.26
N SER A 127 -14.43 15.00 -4.30
CA SER A 127 -13.62 16.21 -4.63
C SER A 127 -13.72 17.34 -3.59
N ASP A 128 -14.78 17.36 -2.79
CA ASP A 128 -14.99 18.29 -1.69
C ASP A 128 -14.30 17.88 -0.37
N GLY A 129 -13.66 16.70 -0.35
CA GLY A 129 -13.00 16.14 0.82
C GLY A 129 -13.89 15.26 1.70
N THR A 130 -15.16 15.07 1.34
CA THR A 130 -16.07 14.18 2.06
C THR A 130 -15.83 12.73 1.72
N TYR A 131 -16.14 11.82 2.66
CA TYR A 131 -16.08 10.38 2.45
C TYR A 131 -17.47 9.79 2.39
N ILE A 132 -17.80 9.19 1.26
CA ILE A 132 -19.08 8.52 1.04
C ILE A 132 -18.89 7.01 1.10
N ARG A 133 -19.69 6.32 1.92
CA ARG A 133 -19.63 4.87 2.02
C ARG A 133 -20.02 4.22 0.69
N SER A 134 -19.16 3.32 0.20
CA SER A 134 -19.44 2.52 -1.00
C SER A 134 -20.65 1.63 -0.78
N LYS A 135 -21.46 1.50 -1.82
CA LYS A 135 -22.59 0.57 -1.85
C LYS A 135 -22.46 -0.32 -3.09
N PRO A 136 -22.68 -1.63 -2.96
CA PRO A 136 -22.69 -2.50 -4.12
C PRO A 136 -23.83 -2.10 -5.07
N SER A 137 -23.54 -1.95 -6.35
CA SER A 137 -24.54 -1.70 -7.36
C SER A 137 -25.51 -2.89 -7.45
N LYS A 138 -26.75 -2.64 -7.89
CA LYS A 138 -27.75 -3.71 -8.08
C LYS A 138 -27.19 -4.80 -9.00
N GLY A 139 -27.18 -6.05 -8.54
CA GLY A 139 -26.62 -7.19 -9.28
C GLY A 139 -25.10 -7.36 -9.19
N SER A 140 -24.35 -6.43 -8.57
CA SER A 140 -22.91 -6.59 -8.41
C SER A 140 -22.54 -7.52 -7.24
N LYS A 141 -21.42 -8.22 -7.38
CA LYS A 141 -20.90 -9.08 -6.30
C LYS A 141 -20.50 -8.23 -5.09
N LYS A 142 -21.02 -8.62 -3.91
CA LYS A 142 -20.61 -8.03 -2.63
C LYS A 142 -19.19 -8.48 -2.27
N ILE A 143 -18.27 -7.55 -2.11
CA ILE A 143 -16.87 -7.80 -1.78
C ILE A 143 -16.53 -7.03 -0.50
N ARG A 144 -16.20 -7.78 0.56
CA ARG A 144 -15.59 -7.28 1.79
C ARG A 144 -14.17 -7.84 1.85
N ALA A 145 -13.17 -7.00 1.66
CA ALA A 145 -11.79 -7.41 1.46
C ALA A 145 -11.25 -8.28 2.62
N GLN A 146 -11.42 -7.87 3.86
CA GLN A 146 -10.96 -8.63 5.02
C GLN A 146 -11.61 -10.01 5.13
N SER A 147 -12.90 -10.11 4.84
CA SER A 147 -13.59 -11.42 4.81
C SER A 147 -13.11 -12.31 3.67
N TYR A 148 -12.76 -11.71 2.52
CA TYR A 148 -12.16 -12.45 1.42
C TYR A 148 -10.80 -13.02 1.82
N PHE A 149 -9.92 -12.20 2.38
CA PHE A 149 -8.58 -12.63 2.80
C PHE A 149 -8.63 -13.69 3.89
N HIS A 150 -9.50 -13.53 4.88
CA HIS A 150 -9.70 -14.54 5.92
C HIS A 150 -10.09 -15.91 5.32
N ARG A 151 -11.11 -15.94 4.45
CA ARG A 151 -11.53 -17.19 3.80
C ARG A 151 -10.42 -17.81 2.94
N SER A 152 -9.65 -16.96 2.24
CA SER A 152 -8.51 -17.42 1.43
C SER A 152 -7.41 -18.02 2.31
N ALA A 153 -7.11 -17.38 3.43
CA ALA A 153 -6.12 -17.88 4.39
C ALA A 153 -6.53 -19.22 5.00
N VAL A 154 -7.77 -19.36 5.45
CA VAL A 154 -8.31 -20.62 6.01
C VAL A 154 -8.26 -21.73 4.97
N LYS A 155 -8.67 -21.46 3.71
CA LYS A 155 -8.59 -22.46 2.62
C LYS A 155 -7.16 -22.90 2.33
N ASN A 156 -6.19 -22.00 2.45
CA ASN A 156 -4.79 -22.30 2.18
C ASN A 156 -4.08 -22.92 3.38
N ALA A 157 -4.52 -22.69 4.61
CA ALA A 157 -3.95 -23.28 5.82
C ALA A 157 -3.98 -24.82 5.78
N GLY A 158 -5.07 -25.40 5.27
CA GLY A 158 -5.17 -26.85 5.07
C GLY A 158 -4.19 -27.43 4.05
N LYS A 159 -3.54 -26.60 3.21
CA LYS A 159 -2.52 -27.01 2.25
C LYS A 159 -1.09 -26.85 2.78
N ILE A 160 -0.90 -26.05 3.84
CA ILE A 160 0.41 -25.73 4.41
C ILE A 160 0.84 -26.74 5.48
N ALA A 161 -0.05 -27.60 5.93
CA ALA A 161 0.22 -28.63 6.96
C ALA A 161 1.32 -29.65 6.59
N THR A 162 2.01 -29.48 5.44
CA THR A 162 3.09 -30.34 4.95
C THR A 162 4.43 -29.60 4.77
N ILE A 163 4.57 -28.38 5.29
CA ILE A 163 5.89 -27.74 5.30
C ILE A 163 6.59 -28.24 6.57
N SER A 164 7.63 -29.09 6.37
CA SER A 164 8.45 -29.65 7.42
C SER A 164 9.00 -28.55 8.36
N GLU A 165 9.12 -28.91 9.64
CA GLU A 165 9.67 -28.05 10.71
C GLU A 165 11.15 -27.63 10.48
N ASP A 166 11.78 -28.09 9.40
CA ASP A 166 13.19 -27.89 9.07
C ASP A 166 13.53 -26.56 8.40
N ALA A 167 12.57 -25.63 8.27
CA ALA A 167 12.74 -24.47 7.40
C ALA A 167 13.62 -23.35 7.97
N PHE A 168 14.02 -23.36 9.23
CA PHE A 168 14.85 -22.30 9.80
C PHE A 168 15.76 -22.77 10.94
N THR A 169 17.00 -23.12 10.62
CA THR A 169 18.08 -23.26 11.61
C THR A 169 18.81 -21.94 11.76
N PRO A 170 18.73 -21.25 12.91
CA PRO A 170 19.47 -20.00 13.12
C PRO A 170 20.98 -20.27 12.97
N HIS A 171 21.64 -19.50 12.13
CA HIS A 171 23.09 -19.57 11.99
C HIS A 171 23.73 -19.05 13.29
N LYS A 172 24.31 -19.95 14.11
CA LYS A 172 25.09 -19.55 15.26
C LYS A 172 26.40 -18.92 14.75
N PRO A 173 26.69 -17.66 15.07
CA PRO A 173 27.99 -17.08 14.70
C PRO A 173 29.12 -17.91 15.32
N LYS A 174 30.11 -18.30 14.51
CA LYS A 174 31.31 -18.94 15.03
C LYS A 174 31.99 -17.95 16.00
N THR A 175 32.01 -18.25 17.27
CA THR A 175 32.77 -17.51 18.26
C THR A 175 34.25 -17.62 17.88
N LYS A 176 34.85 -16.54 17.38
CA LYS A 176 36.30 -16.44 17.28
C LYS A 176 36.84 -16.37 18.70
N ASN A 177 37.48 -17.43 19.16
CA ASN A 177 38.30 -17.35 20.38
C ASN A 177 39.39 -16.29 20.14
N PHE A 178 39.22 -15.13 20.71
CA PHE A 178 40.34 -14.21 20.86
C PHE A 178 41.25 -14.84 21.93
N GLY A 179 42.35 -15.43 21.48
CA GLY A 179 43.39 -15.90 22.36
C GLY A 179 43.88 -14.75 23.25
N THR A 180 43.82 -14.96 24.53
CA THR A 180 44.52 -14.14 25.53
C THR A 180 45.98 -14.16 25.21
N ALA A 181 46.52 -13.05 24.66
CA ALA A 181 47.96 -12.81 24.65
C ALA A 181 48.37 -12.39 26.06
N VAL A 182 49.26 -13.19 26.69
CA VAL A 182 50.01 -12.88 27.90
C VAL A 182 51.11 -11.92 27.53
#